data_69639b4f130377706727f3719ee4b390
#
_entry.id   69639b4f130377706727f3719ee4b390
#
_cell.length_a   1.000
_cell.length_b   1.000
_cell.length_c   1.000
_cell.angle_alpha   90.00
_cell.angle_beta   90.00
_cell.angle_gamma   90.00
#
_symmetry.space_group_name_H-M   'P 1'
#
loop_
_entity.id
_entity.type
_entity.pdbx_description
1 polymer ?
#
loop_
_entity_poly.entity_id
_entity_poly.type
_entity_poly.pdbx_seq_one_letter_code
_entity_poly.pdbx_strand_id
1 'polypeptide(L)'
;MTIITGLGLLLLTLAAFSLFSMKAPKGSAAMSGMANAAVATFLVEAVHRYISGDLLHLAFLGETGTISGNMGGVAAAIMVPIGMGVNPVFAVVAGVALGGYGILPGFIAGYAIGFIAPFIEKHLPPGLDSVLGALLIAPIARFIAFLVDPAVNAALAHIGGMITAATEQSPILMGLLLGGVIKMICTSPLSSMALTAMLGLTGLPMGIAAIACFGGSFTNGAIFKMLHFGDNSNVAAVMMEPLTQAHIITKHPIPIYCSNFFGGGFSGVAAAFLGIINNAPGTASPIPGLLAPFAFNPPLKVLMAL
;
A
#
# COMPACT_ATOMS: atom_id res chain seq x y z
N MET A 1 16.11 6.47 22.04
CA MET A 1 16.60 5.43 21.10
C MET A 1 15.48 4.88 20.22
N THR A 2 14.35 4.51 20.77
CA THR A 2 13.20 3.88 20.05
C THR A 2 12.69 4.68 18.85
N ILE A 3 12.59 6.03 18.97
CA ILE A 3 12.10 6.90 17.89
C ILE A 3 13.06 6.87 16.69
N ILE A 4 14.36 7.02 16.94
CA ILE A 4 15.39 7.03 15.87
C ILE A 4 15.42 5.66 15.18
N THR A 5 15.28 4.58 15.95
CA THR A 5 15.30 3.21 15.40
C THR A 5 14.02 2.92 14.60
N GLY A 6 12.83 3.29 15.11
CA GLY A 6 11.57 3.10 14.41
C GLY A 6 11.51 3.90 13.10
N LEU A 7 11.89 5.16 13.14
CA LEU A 7 11.98 6.01 11.94
C LEU A 7 13.08 5.50 10.98
N GLY A 8 14.24 5.09 11.50
CA GLY A 8 15.32 4.53 10.70
C GLY A 8 14.89 3.26 9.96
N LEU A 9 14.16 2.37 10.62
CA LEU A 9 13.60 1.16 9.99
C LEU A 9 12.56 1.48 8.93
N LEU A 10 11.69 2.46 9.17
CA LEU A 10 10.73 2.93 8.17
C LEU A 10 11.46 3.47 6.93
N LEU A 11 12.44 4.35 7.11
CA LEU A 11 13.24 4.90 6.01
C LEU A 11 14.06 3.82 5.28
N LEU A 12 14.59 2.84 6.02
CA LEU A 12 15.29 1.69 5.43
C LEU A 12 14.34 0.84 4.58
N THR A 13 13.14 0.58 5.06
CA THR A 13 12.12 -0.15 4.30
C THR A 13 11.76 0.58 3.01
N LEU A 14 11.59 1.91 3.08
CA LEU A 14 11.35 2.74 1.92
C LEU A 14 12.52 2.73 0.93
N ALA A 15 13.73 2.87 1.44
CA ALA A 15 14.93 2.82 0.62
C ALA A 15 15.06 1.46 -0.08
N ALA A 16 14.75 0.36 0.62
CA ALA A 16 14.77 -0.99 0.05
C ALA A 16 13.74 -1.14 -1.09
N PHE A 17 12.50 -0.71 -0.90
CA PHE A 17 11.49 -0.75 -1.96
C PHE A 17 11.83 0.19 -3.13
N SER A 18 12.33 1.39 -2.84
CA SER A 18 12.75 2.33 -3.90
C SER A 18 13.93 1.75 -4.70
N LEU A 19 14.92 1.21 -4.02
CA LEU A 19 16.07 0.58 -4.66
C LEU A 19 15.66 -0.64 -5.48
N PHE A 20 14.77 -1.47 -4.96
CA PHE A 20 14.18 -2.58 -5.71
C PHE A 20 13.47 -2.09 -6.97
N SER A 21 12.60 -1.08 -6.85
CA SER A 21 11.88 -0.51 -8.00
C SER A 21 12.83 -0.01 -9.10
N MET A 22 13.95 0.62 -8.71
CA MET A 22 14.90 1.25 -9.64
C MET A 22 15.94 0.28 -10.21
N LYS A 23 16.37 -0.73 -9.46
CA LYS A 23 17.53 -1.56 -9.78
C LYS A 23 17.21 -3.01 -10.10
N ALA A 24 16.12 -3.56 -9.55
CA ALA A 24 15.76 -4.95 -9.81
C ALA A 24 15.24 -5.12 -11.26
N PRO A 25 15.53 -6.27 -11.92
CA PRO A 25 14.97 -6.56 -13.22
C PRO A 25 13.45 -6.51 -13.18
N LYS A 26 12.83 -5.72 -14.07
CA LYS A 26 11.37 -5.47 -14.07
C LYS A 26 10.82 -4.94 -12.72
N GLY A 27 11.66 -4.38 -11.85
CA GLY A 27 11.28 -3.93 -10.49
C GLY A 27 10.16 -2.89 -10.51
N SER A 28 10.21 -1.89 -11.38
CA SER A 28 9.16 -0.88 -11.52
C SER A 28 7.81 -1.51 -11.94
N ALA A 29 7.82 -2.46 -12.88
CA ALA A 29 6.62 -3.17 -13.32
C ALA A 29 6.03 -4.03 -12.18
N ALA A 30 6.88 -4.71 -11.42
CA ALA A 30 6.47 -5.50 -10.26
C ALA A 30 5.86 -4.62 -9.16
N MET A 31 6.47 -3.45 -8.86
CA MET A 31 5.94 -2.50 -7.88
C MET A 31 4.59 -1.90 -8.31
N SER A 32 4.41 -1.62 -9.61
CA SER A 32 3.10 -1.22 -10.15
C SER A 32 2.06 -2.33 -9.99
N GLY A 33 2.43 -3.58 -10.22
CA GLY A 33 1.57 -4.74 -9.97
C GLY A 33 1.16 -4.84 -8.50
N MET A 34 2.10 -4.64 -7.56
CA MET A 34 1.81 -4.62 -6.13
C MET A 34 0.87 -3.47 -5.74
N ALA A 35 1.07 -2.27 -6.30
CA ALA A 35 0.19 -1.13 -6.05
C ALA A 35 -1.25 -1.42 -6.54
N ASN A 36 -1.40 -2.01 -7.72
CA ASN A 36 -2.70 -2.42 -8.26
C ASN A 36 -3.36 -3.50 -7.39
N ALA A 37 -2.59 -4.45 -6.86
CA ALA A 37 -3.10 -5.44 -5.91
C ALA A 37 -3.63 -4.79 -4.64
N ALA A 38 -2.91 -3.80 -4.09
CA ALA A 38 -3.35 -3.05 -2.91
C ALA A 38 -4.65 -2.26 -3.18
N VAL A 39 -4.80 -1.66 -4.35
CA VAL A 39 -6.05 -1.00 -4.77
C VAL A 39 -7.19 -2.01 -4.86
N ALA A 40 -6.96 -3.15 -5.50
CA ALA A 40 -7.99 -4.19 -5.68
C ALA A 40 -8.44 -4.83 -4.35
N THR A 41 -7.64 -4.77 -3.30
CA THR A 41 -7.91 -5.41 -2.00
C THR A 41 -8.16 -4.39 -0.90
N PHE A 42 -7.15 -3.63 -0.49
CA PHE A 42 -7.24 -2.76 0.68
C PHE A 42 -8.10 -1.53 0.48
N LEU A 43 -8.17 -0.96 -0.74
CA LEU A 43 -9.12 0.12 -1.01
C LEU A 43 -10.56 -0.39 -0.93
N VAL A 44 -10.83 -1.57 -1.50
CA VAL A 44 -12.16 -2.20 -1.43
C VAL A 44 -12.51 -2.54 0.02
N GLU A 45 -11.57 -3.13 0.77
CA GLU A 45 -11.75 -3.38 2.20
C GLU A 45 -12.02 -2.09 2.97
N ALA A 46 -11.22 -1.04 2.76
CA ALA A 46 -11.36 0.23 3.45
C ALA A 46 -12.75 0.84 3.27
N VAL A 47 -13.27 0.83 2.05
CA VAL A 47 -14.60 1.39 1.76
C VAL A 47 -15.71 0.45 2.23
N HIS A 48 -15.65 -0.82 1.87
CA HIS A 48 -16.80 -1.69 2.07
C HIS A 48 -16.83 -2.32 3.46
N ARG A 49 -15.71 -2.69 4.07
CA ARG A 49 -15.69 -3.21 5.42
C ARG A 49 -15.93 -2.11 6.45
N TYR A 50 -15.06 -1.10 6.49
CA TYR A 50 -15.06 -0.12 7.58
C TYR A 50 -16.10 0.98 7.42
N ILE A 51 -16.41 1.41 6.18
CA ILE A 51 -17.39 2.47 5.97
C ILE A 51 -18.77 1.87 5.73
N SER A 52 -18.93 1.05 4.69
CA SER A 52 -20.25 0.50 4.37
C SER A 52 -20.72 -0.54 5.40
N GLY A 53 -19.83 -1.40 5.87
CA GLY A 53 -20.14 -2.45 6.86
C GLY A 53 -20.24 -1.92 8.27
N ASP A 54 -19.13 -1.44 8.83
CA ASP A 54 -19.05 -1.10 10.24
C ASP A 54 -19.77 0.23 10.57
N LEU A 55 -19.60 1.28 9.73
CA LEU A 55 -20.19 2.60 9.97
C LEU A 55 -21.66 2.70 9.51
N LEU A 56 -21.99 2.20 8.30
CA LEU A 56 -23.34 2.26 7.72
C LEU A 56 -24.17 1.00 7.98
N HIS A 57 -23.61 -0.01 8.64
CA HIS A 57 -24.27 -1.28 8.98
C HIS A 57 -24.83 -2.08 7.78
N LEU A 58 -24.19 -1.97 6.62
CA LEU A 58 -24.56 -2.71 5.40
C LEU A 58 -23.78 -4.04 5.36
N ALA A 59 -24.32 -5.08 6.01
CA ALA A 59 -23.64 -6.35 6.26
C ALA A 59 -23.04 -6.99 5.00
N PHE A 60 -23.78 -7.03 3.88
CA PHE A 60 -23.30 -7.59 2.61
C PHE A 60 -22.05 -6.88 2.08
N LEU A 61 -22.03 -5.54 2.16
CA LEU A 61 -20.87 -4.76 1.73
C LEU A 61 -19.68 -4.95 2.69
N GLY A 62 -19.97 -5.06 4.00
CA GLY A 62 -18.96 -5.37 5.01
C GLY A 62 -18.27 -6.71 4.76
N GLU A 63 -19.05 -7.74 4.42
CA GLU A 63 -18.53 -9.05 4.04
C GLU A 63 -17.69 -8.97 2.75
N THR A 64 -18.17 -8.26 1.73
CA THR A 64 -17.45 -8.04 0.48
C THR A 64 -16.09 -7.40 0.74
N GLY A 65 -16.03 -6.35 1.59
CA GLY A 65 -14.78 -5.70 1.97
C GLY A 65 -13.83 -6.64 2.69
N THR A 66 -14.34 -7.41 3.65
CA THR A 66 -13.54 -8.37 4.42
C THR A 66 -12.91 -9.45 3.54
N ILE A 67 -13.68 -10.02 2.62
CA ILE A 67 -13.18 -11.02 1.67
C ILE A 67 -12.10 -10.40 0.78
N SER A 68 -12.36 -9.19 0.24
CA SER A 68 -11.39 -8.50 -0.63
C SER A 68 -10.07 -8.22 0.09
N GLY A 69 -10.12 -7.73 1.34
CA GLY A 69 -8.92 -7.44 2.14
C GLY A 69 -8.06 -8.68 2.40
N ASN A 70 -8.70 -9.82 2.63
CA ASN A 70 -8.02 -11.10 2.87
C ASN A 70 -7.34 -11.67 1.61
N MET A 71 -7.58 -11.12 0.43
CA MET A 71 -7.01 -11.59 -0.84
C MET A 71 -5.73 -10.87 -1.25
N GLY A 72 -5.09 -10.11 -0.35
CA GLY A 72 -3.87 -9.33 -0.67
C GLY A 72 -2.76 -10.16 -1.30
N GLY A 73 -2.46 -11.33 -0.77
CA GLY A 73 -1.44 -12.23 -1.31
C GLY A 73 -1.81 -12.82 -2.67
N VAL A 74 -3.08 -13.20 -2.83
CA VAL A 74 -3.63 -13.68 -4.11
C VAL A 74 -3.53 -12.58 -5.17
N ALA A 75 -4.00 -11.39 -4.86
CA ALA A 75 -3.98 -10.25 -5.77
C ALA A 75 -2.55 -9.86 -6.18
N ALA A 76 -1.60 -9.83 -5.24
CA ALA A 76 -0.20 -9.53 -5.54
C ALA A 76 0.41 -10.60 -6.46
N ALA A 77 0.17 -11.89 -6.18
CA ALA A 77 0.69 -12.98 -7.00
C ALA A 77 0.05 -13.06 -8.40
N ILE A 78 -1.08 -12.38 -8.62
CA ILE A 78 -1.69 -12.20 -9.95
C ILE A 78 -1.15 -10.95 -10.64
N MET A 79 -1.25 -9.79 -9.98
CA MET A 79 -1.01 -8.49 -10.62
C MET A 79 0.48 -8.23 -10.89
N VAL A 80 1.37 -8.78 -10.05
CA VAL A 80 2.82 -8.62 -10.21
C VAL A 80 3.32 -9.30 -11.48
N PRO A 81 3.10 -10.61 -11.70
CA PRO A 81 3.55 -11.25 -12.94
C PRO A 81 2.83 -10.74 -14.19
N ILE A 82 1.55 -10.33 -14.10
CA ILE A 82 0.85 -9.65 -15.21
C ILE A 82 1.58 -8.35 -15.57
N GLY A 83 1.91 -7.52 -14.57
CA GLY A 83 2.69 -6.30 -14.78
C GLY A 83 4.05 -6.55 -15.40
N MET A 84 4.65 -7.70 -15.14
CA MET A 84 5.92 -8.15 -15.72
C MET A 84 5.78 -8.78 -17.13
N GLY A 85 4.56 -8.93 -17.64
CA GLY A 85 4.27 -9.46 -18.98
C GLY A 85 4.08 -10.97 -19.05
N VAL A 86 3.75 -11.62 -17.93
CA VAL A 86 3.38 -13.06 -17.89
C VAL A 86 1.96 -13.26 -18.44
N ASN A 87 1.73 -14.39 -19.08
CA ASN A 87 0.41 -14.83 -19.50
C ASN A 87 -0.59 -14.77 -18.32
N PRO A 88 -1.74 -14.11 -18.47
CA PRO A 88 -2.72 -13.95 -17.40
C PRO A 88 -3.19 -15.27 -16.77
N VAL A 89 -3.29 -16.35 -17.53
CA VAL A 89 -3.70 -17.67 -17.01
C VAL A 89 -2.69 -18.17 -15.99
N PHE A 90 -1.40 -18.10 -16.29
CA PHE A 90 -0.33 -18.50 -15.36
C PHE A 90 -0.25 -17.60 -14.12
N ALA A 91 -0.48 -16.30 -14.28
CA ALA A 91 -0.55 -15.38 -13.17
C ALA A 91 -1.74 -15.71 -12.24
N VAL A 92 -2.92 -15.99 -12.79
CA VAL A 92 -4.09 -16.40 -11.99
C VAL A 92 -3.85 -17.72 -11.27
N VAL A 93 -3.24 -18.70 -11.95
CA VAL A 93 -2.87 -19.98 -11.32
C VAL A 93 -1.93 -19.76 -10.13
N ALA A 94 -0.91 -18.93 -10.27
CA ALA A 94 -0.01 -18.57 -9.17
C ALA A 94 -0.79 -17.94 -8.02
N GLY A 95 -1.66 -16.96 -8.31
CA GLY A 95 -2.42 -16.26 -7.30
C GLY A 95 -3.39 -17.15 -6.53
N VAL A 96 -4.17 -17.96 -7.23
CA VAL A 96 -5.12 -18.91 -6.59
C VAL A 96 -4.41 -19.85 -5.61
N ALA A 97 -3.19 -20.27 -5.92
CA ALA A 97 -2.38 -21.11 -5.03
C ALA A 97 -1.95 -20.39 -3.74
N LEU A 98 -2.03 -19.06 -3.68
CA LEU A 98 -1.57 -18.25 -2.54
C LEU A 98 -2.69 -17.82 -1.59
N GLY A 99 -3.84 -18.44 -1.64
CA GLY A 99 -4.88 -18.23 -0.63
C GLY A 99 -4.34 -18.42 0.80
N GLY A 100 -4.59 -17.43 1.66
CA GLY A 100 -4.15 -17.40 3.06
C GLY A 100 -2.80 -16.74 3.32
N TYR A 101 -2.03 -16.37 2.29
CA TYR A 101 -0.80 -15.60 2.45
C TYR A 101 -1.04 -14.08 2.35
N GLY A 102 -0.20 -13.31 3.05
CA GLY A 102 -0.22 -11.86 3.00
C GLY A 102 0.32 -11.27 1.66
N ILE A 103 0.15 -9.97 1.50
CA ILE A 103 0.52 -9.27 0.24
C ILE A 103 2.02 -9.38 -0.09
N LEU A 104 2.91 -9.32 0.91
CA LEU A 104 4.35 -9.35 0.64
C LEU A 104 4.88 -10.73 0.27
N PRO A 105 4.51 -11.85 0.95
CA PRO A 105 4.77 -13.18 0.42
C PRO A 105 4.19 -13.39 -0.98
N GLY A 106 2.97 -12.87 -1.25
CA GLY A 106 2.36 -12.87 -2.58
C GLY A 106 3.15 -12.09 -3.62
N PHE A 107 3.67 -10.92 -3.25
CA PHE A 107 4.56 -10.12 -4.09
C PHE A 107 5.86 -10.88 -4.46
N ILE A 108 6.53 -11.47 -3.46
CA ILE A 108 7.79 -12.19 -3.67
C ILE A 108 7.57 -13.41 -4.58
N ALA A 109 6.51 -14.19 -4.30
CA ALA A 109 6.15 -15.33 -5.15
C ALA A 109 5.78 -14.88 -6.57
N GLY A 110 4.93 -13.85 -6.70
CA GLY A 110 4.53 -13.29 -8.00
C GLY A 110 5.72 -12.75 -8.80
N TYR A 111 6.66 -12.08 -8.13
CA TYR A 111 7.88 -11.60 -8.77
C TYR A 111 8.75 -12.75 -9.30
N ALA A 112 8.94 -13.79 -8.52
CA ALA A 112 9.66 -15.00 -8.97
C ALA A 112 8.95 -15.67 -10.15
N ILE A 113 7.62 -15.84 -10.09
CA ILE A 113 6.81 -16.36 -11.19
C ILE A 113 6.93 -15.50 -12.44
N GLY A 114 7.13 -14.19 -12.30
CA GLY A 114 7.41 -13.26 -13.40
C GLY A 114 8.58 -13.66 -14.29
N PHE A 115 9.51 -14.47 -13.79
CA PHE A 115 10.63 -15.04 -14.54
C PHE A 115 10.46 -16.54 -14.84
N ILE A 116 9.91 -17.28 -13.89
CA ILE A 116 9.75 -18.74 -14.00
C ILE A 116 8.70 -19.11 -15.04
N ALA A 117 7.56 -18.41 -15.07
CA ALA A 117 6.47 -18.74 -15.98
C ALA A 117 6.85 -18.62 -17.46
N PRO A 118 7.50 -17.54 -17.94
CA PRO A 118 7.97 -17.47 -19.33
C PRO A 118 9.02 -18.53 -19.67
N PHE A 119 9.84 -18.95 -18.69
CA PHE A 119 10.79 -20.03 -18.88
C PHE A 119 10.08 -21.38 -19.08
N ILE A 120 9.07 -21.68 -18.23
CA ILE A 120 8.25 -22.90 -18.34
C ILE A 120 7.51 -22.91 -19.68
N GLU A 121 6.82 -21.82 -20.04
CA GLU A 121 6.04 -21.69 -21.25
C GLU A 121 6.89 -21.99 -22.50
N LYS A 122 8.11 -21.47 -22.55
CA LYS A 122 9.05 -21.69 -23.66
C LYS A 122 9.50 -23.16 -23.84
N HIS A 123 9.52 -23.95 -22.75
CA HIS A 123 10.04 -25.33 -22.78
C HIS A 123 8.94 -26.40 -22.84
N LEU A 124 7.67 -26.00 -22.78
CA LEU A 124 6.55 -26.92 -22.89
C LEU A 124 6.12 -27.14 -24.36
N PRO A 125 5.61 -28.32 -24.69
CA PRO A 125 5.09 -28.60 -26.03
C PRO A 125 3.86 -27.73 -26.33
N PRO A 126 3.74 -27.16 -27.55
CA PRO A 126 2.55 -26.42 -27.95
C PRO A 126 1.26 -27.25 -27.78
N GLY A 127 0.25 -26.65 -27.20
CA GLY A 127 -1.04 -27.29 -26.91
C GLY A 127 -1.14 -28.00 -25.53
N LEU A 128 0.00 -28.30 -24.88
CA LEU A 128 0.05 -28.80 -23.51
C LEU A 128 0.58 -27.77 -22.52
N ASP A 129 1.09 -26.66 -23.00
CA ASP A 129 1.72 -25.57 -22.25
C ASP A 129 0.79 -25.03 -21.16
N SER A 130 -0.49 -24.80 -21.46
CA SER A 130 -1.45 -24.29 -20.49
C SER A 130 -1.71 -25.27 -19.35
N VAL A 131 -1.86 -26.56 -19.63
CA VAL A 131 -2.17 -27.59 -18.63
C VAL A 131 -0.94 -27.90 -17.76
N LEU A 132 0.16 -28.23 -18.41
CA LEU A 132 1.41 -28.57 -17.70
C LEU A 132 1.99 -27.34 -16.99
N GLY A 133 1.90 -26.15 -17.59
CA GLY A 133 2.30 -24.90 -16.98
C GLY A 133 1.53 -24.62 -15.72
N ALA A 134 0.19 -24.78 -15.73
CA ALA A 134 -0.63 -24.59 -14.53
C ALA A 134 -0.25 -25.57 -13.42
N LEU A 135 -0.06 -26.84 -13.73
CA LEU A 135 0.33 -27.87 -12.75
C LEU A 135 1.69 -27.62 -12.12
N LEU A 136 2.62 -26.97 -12.84
CA LEU A 136 3.95 -26.62 -12.34
C LEU A 136 3.96 -25.28 -11.57
N ILE A 137 3.28 -24.25 -12.09
CA ILE A 137 3.31 -22.89 -11.52
C ILE A 137 2.64 -22.84 -10.15
N ALA A 138 1.51 -23.52 -9.97
CA ALA A 138 0.78 -23.48 -8.70
C ALA A 138 1.63 -23.94 -7.50
N PRO A 139 2.24 -25.14 -7.49
CA PRO A 139 3.07 -25.58 -6.36
C PRO A 139 4.35 -24.75 -6.22
N ILE A 140 4.96 -24.29 -7.31
CA ILE A 140 6.15 -23.43 -7.25
C ILE A 140 5.82 -22.10 -6.56
N ALA A 141 4.74 -21.42 -6.96
CA ALA A 141 4.33 -20.17 -6.36
C ALA A 141 4.04 -20.34 -4.86
N ARG A 142 3.27 -21.37 -4.50
CA ARG A 142 2.95 -21.67 -3.10
C ARG A 142 4.19 -22.02 -2.27
N PHE A 143 5.11 -22.79 -2.82
CA PHE A 143 6.36 -23.16 -2.14
C PHE A 143 7.24 -21.94 -1.85
N ILE A 144 7.36 -21.00 -2.80
CA ILE A 144 8.09 -19.75 -2.58
C ILE A 144 7.45 -18.95 -1.46
N ALA A 145 6.12 -18.77 -1.48
CA ALA A 145 5.42 -18.06 -0.42
C ALA A 145 5.61 -18.74 0.95
N PHE A 146 5.49 -20.06 1.02
CA PHE A 146 5.71 -20.84 2.23
C PHE A 146 7.10 -20.64 2.85
N LEU A 147 8.14 -20.59 2.02
CA LEU A 147 9.52 -20.39 2.50
C LEU A 147 9.75 -18.99 3.04
N VAL A 148 9.16 -17.95 2.43
CA VAL A 148 9.45 -16.56 2.80
C VAL A 148 8.50 -16.02 3.87
N ASP A 149 7.30 -16.55 4.00
CA ASP A 149 6.23 -16.04 4.85
C ASP A 149 6.65 -15.87 6.33
N PRO A 150 7.28 -16.85 7.02
CA PRO A 150 7.65 -16.70 8.42
C PRO A 150 8.65 -15.55 8.65
N ALA A 151 9.67 -15.46 7.79
CA ALA A 151 10.70 -14.42 7.90
C ALA A 151 10.15 -13.03 7.59
N VAL A 152 9.32 -12.93 6.56
CA VAL A 152 8.67 -11.69 6.14
C VAL A 152 7.74 -11.19 7.24
N ASN A 153 6.84 -12.03 7.74
CA ASN A 153 5.88 -11.64 8.78
C ASN A 153 6.58 -11.25 10.08
N ALA A 154 7.63 -11.96 10.50
CA ALA A 154 8.41 -11.61 11.67
C ALA A 154 9.10 -10.24 11.51
N ALA A 155 9.71 -9.97 10.35
CA ALA A 155 10.35 -8.68 10.07
C ALA A 155 9.34 -7.53 10.07
N LEU A 156 8.19 -7.71 9.41
CA LEU A 156 7.14 -6.70 9.33
C LEU A 156 6.51 -6.40 10.70
N ALA A 157 6.21 -7.43 11.48
CA ALA A 157 5.68 -7.27 12.84
C ALA A 157 6.67 -6.52 13.75
N HIS A 158 7.97 -6.80 13.62
CA HIS A 158 9.01 -6.10 14.36
C HIS A 158 9.08 -4.61 13.99
N ILE A 159 9.10 -4.29 12.69
CA ILE A 159 9.12 -2.90 12.18
C ILE A 159 7.84 -2.16 12.62
N GLY A 160 6.68 -2.75 12.42
CA GLY A 160 5.39 -2.19 12.82
C GLY A 160 5.31 -1.89 14.32
N GLY A 161 5.76 -2.85 15.15
CA GLY A 161 5.82 -2.68 16.61
C GLY A 161 6.76 -1.56 17.04
N MET A 162 7.90 -1.38 16.37
CA MET A 162 8.82 -0.27 16.67
C MET A 162 8.25 1.10 16.26
N ILE A 163 7.54 1.18 15.14
CA ILE A 163 6.84 2.41 14.73
C ILE A 163 5.77 2.78 15.75
N THR A 164 4.99 1.79 16.21
CA THR A 164 3.97 1.99 17.24
C THR A 164 4.59 2.49 18.56
N ALA A 165 5.61 1.82 19.06
CA ALA A 165 6.30 2.23 20.29
C ALA A 165 6.93 3.62 20.17
N ALA A 166 7.50 3.98 19.02
CA ALA A 166 8.06 5.31 18.76
C ALA A 166 6.94 6.37 18.74
N THR A 167 5.78 6.05 18.19
CA THR A 167 4.61 6.97 18.14
C THR A 167 4.03 7.20 19.53
N GLU A 168 3.93 6.16 20.35
CA GLU A 168 3.48 6.27 21.74
C GLU A 168 4.42 7.11 22.60
N GLN A 169 5.74 6.98 22.37
CA GLN A 169 6.77 7.72 23.12
C GLN A 169 6.79 9.21 22.78
N SER A 170 6.56 9.59 21.53
CA SER A 170 6.54 10.99 21.09
C SER A 170 5.54 11.23 19.96
N PRO A 171 4.23 11.32 20.29
CA PRO A 171 3.17 11.39 19.30
C PRO A 171 3.31 12.56 18.31
N ILE A 172 3.64 13.75 18.82
CA ILE A 172 3.73 14.97 18.00
C ILE A 172 4.91 14.91 17.03
N LEU A 173 6.08 14.48 17.51
CA LEU A 173 7.25 14.30 16.63
C LEU A 173 6.99 13.22 15.58
N MET A 174 6.39 12.12 15.98
CA MET A 174 6.01 11.05 15.05
C MET A 174 4.87 11.50 14.13
N GLY A 175 3.96 12.35 14.58
CA GLY A 175 2.97 13.01 13.72
C GLY A 175 3.63 13.72 12.54
N LEU A 176 4.65 14.53 12.81
CA LEU A 176 5.41 15.21 11.76
C LEU A 176 6.17 14.25 10.86
N LEU A 177 6.95 13.36 11.45
CA LEU A 177 7.88 12.50 10.70
C LEU A 177 7.16 11.37 9.96
N LEU A 178 6.31 10.61 10.68
CA LEU A 178 5.55 9.52 10.09
C LEU A 178 4.52 10.06 9.08
N GLY A 179 3.78 11.12 9.44
CA GLY A 179 2.81 11.75 8.56
C GLY A 179 3.46 12.28 7.28
N GLY A 180 4.59 12.97 7.40
CA GLY A 180 5.34 13.48 6.25
C GLY A 180 5.85 12.36 5.34
N VAL A 181 6.49 11.34 5.91
CA VAL A 181 7.05 10.22 5.15
C VAL A 181 5.95 9.40 4.48
N ILE A 182 4.88 9.04 5.21
CA ILE A 182 3.76 8.28 4.62
C ILE A 182 3.08 9.07 3.51
N LYS A 183 2.93 10.39 3.65
CA LYS A 183 2.38 11.24 2.59
C LYS A 183 3.28 11.29 1.36
N MET A 184 4.59 11.35 1.50
CA MET A 184 5.51 11.24 0.36
C MET A 184 5.33 9.90 -0.37
N ILE A 185 5.20 8.80 0.38
CA ILE A 185 4.96 7.47 -0.19
C ILE A 185 3.62 7.40 -0.91
N CYS A 186 2.57 7.94 -0.31
CA CYS A 186 1.23 8.01 -0.90
C CYS A 186 1.24 8.69 -2.28
N THR A 187 2.17 9.62 -2.48
CA THR A 187 2.34 10.36 -3.74
C THR A 187 3.35 9.69 -4.68
N SER A 188 4.15 8.77 -4.18
CA SER A 188 5.15 8.02 -4.97
C SER A 188 4.54 6.78 -5.65
N PRO A 189 5.23 6.16 -6.61
CA PRO A 189 4.83 4.87 -7.16
C PRO A 189 4.80 3.72 -6.14
N LEU A 190 5.30 3.95 -4.92
CA LEU A 190 5.16 3.03 -3.80
C LEU A 190 3.78 3.22 -3.18
N SER A 191 3.04 2.15 -2.98
CA SER A 191 1.70 2.25 -2.38
C SER A 191 1.80 2.41 -0.86
N SER A 192 1.35 3.54 -0.32
CA SER A 192 1.21 3.73 1.13
C SER A 192 0.18 2.81 1.76
N MET A 193 -0.87 2.43 1.02
CA MET A 193 -1.83 1.43 1.45
C MET A 193 -1.15 0.06 1.64
N ALA A 194 -0.41 -0.40 0.62
CA ALA A 194 0.33 -1.66 0.73
C ALA A 194 1.33 -1.63 1.89
N LEU A 195 2.10 -0.53 2.04
CA LEU A 195 3.09 -0.41 3.10
C LEU A 195 2.45 -0.45 4.49
N THR A 196 1.42 0.34 4.75
CA THR A 196 0.77 0.38 6.08
C THR A 196 0.04 -0.91 6.41
N ALA A 197 -0.52 -1.60 5.40
CA ALA A 197 -1.09 -2.94 5.57
C ALA A 197 0.00 -3.98 5.88
N MET A 198 1.11 -4.00 5.14
CA MET A 198 2.24 -4.91 5.37
C MET A 198 2.84 -4.73 6.76
N LEU A 199 3.00 -3.48 7.22
CA LEU A 199 3.52 -3.17 8.55
C LEU A 199 2.51 -3.45 9.67
N GLY A 200 1.27 -3.78 9.35
CA GLY A 200 0.21 -4.00 10.34
C GLY A 200 -0.07 -2.77 11.19
N LEU A 201 0.09 -1.56 10.64
CA LEU A 201 -0.10 -0.33 11.42
C LEU A 201 -1.56 -0.20 11.86
N THR A 202 -1.76 0.01 13.17
CA THR A 202 -3.06 0.25 13.80
C THR A 202 -2.95 1.35 14.85
N GLY A 203 -4.07 1.75 15.45
CA GLY A 203 -4.08 2.76 16.51
C GLY A 203 -3.65 4.14 16.03
N LEU A 204 -2.89 4.84 16.86
CA LEU A 204 -2.43 6.20 16.59
C LEU A 204 -1.51 6.31 15.36
N PRO A 205 -0.52 5.41 15.14
CA PRO A 205 0.31 5.45 13.92
C PRO A 205 -0.51 5.39 12.64
N MET A 206 -1.52 4.53 12.59
CA MET A 206 -2.39 4.42 11.41
C MET A 206 -3.32 5.63 11.28
N GLY A 207 -3.79 6.21 12.40
CA GLY A 207 -4.56 7.46 12.41
C GLY A 207 -3.74 8.63 11.83
N ILE A 208 -2.49 8.77 12.25
CA ILE A 208 -1.53 9.74 11.70
C ILE A 208 -1.38 9.54 10.20
N ALA A 209 -1.11 8.31 9.75
CA ALA A 209 -0.92 7.98 8.34
C ALA A 209 -2.15 8.29 7.48
N ALA A 210 -3.35 7.97 7.97
CA ALA A 210 -4.61 8.21 7.29
C ALA A 210 -4.89 9.72 7.11
N ILE A 211 -4.86 10.48 8.19
CA ILE A 211 -5.11 11.93 8.17
C ILE A 211 -4.02 12.67 7.36
N ALA A 212 -2.76 12.25 7.45
CA ALA A 212 -1.67 12.82 6.67
C ALA A 212 -1.89 12.62 5.17
N CYS A 213 -2.37 11.45 4.74
CA CYS A 213 -2.67 11.19 3.33
C CYS A 213 -3.83 12.04 2.81
N PHE A 214 -4.87 12.23 3.61
CA PHE A 214 -6.00 13.10 3.25
C PHE A 214 -5.59 14.59 3.24
N GLY A 215 -5.11 15.13 4.35
CA GLY A 215 -4.76 16.55 4.46
C GLY A 215 -3.67 16.97 3.46
N GLY A 216 -2.64 16.13 3.28
CA GLY A 216 -1.62 16.35 2.26
C GLY A 216 -2.13 16.25 0.81
N SER A 217 -3.35 15.75 0.56
CA SER A 217 -3.93 15.73 -0.79
C SER A 217 -4.22 17.14 -1.32
N PHE A 218 -4.59 18.07 -0.44
CA PHE A 218 -4.75 19.47 -0.78
C PHE A 218 -3.43 20.13 -1.18
N THR A 219 -2.32 19.72 -0.55
CA THR A 219 -0.97 20.14 -0.96
C THR A 219 -0.65 19.69 -2.38
N ASN A 220 -1.01 18.45 -2.76
CA ASN A 220 -0.88 17.98 -4.14
C ASN A 220 -1.67 18.85 -5.12
N GLY A 221 -2.94 19.12 -4.82
CA GLY A 221 -3.79 19.97 -5.66
C GLY A 221 -3.22 21.37 -5.83
N ALA A 222 -2.77 21.98 -4.73
CA ALA A 222 -2.17 23.32 -4.74
C ALA A 222 -0.90 23.36 -5.62
N ILE A 223 0.03 22.40 -5.45
CA ILE A 223 1.27 22.32 -6.21
C ILE A 223 0.99 22.10 -7.71
N PHE A 224 0.13 21.16 -8.05
CA PHE A 224 -0.23 20.91 -9.45
C PHE A 224 -0.81 22.15 -10.10
N LYS A 225 -1.68 22.86 -9.39
CA LYS A 225 -2.27 24.10 -9.89
C LYS A 225 -1.26 25.25 -10.00
N MET A 226 -0.45 25.47 -8.97
CA MET A 226 0.51 26.58 -8.93
C MET A 226 1.67 26.42 -9.92
N LEU A 227 2.15 25.19 -10.10
CA LEU A 227 3.26 24.89 -11.01
C LEU A 227 2.78 24.43 -12.40
N HIS A 228 1.47 24.49 -12.66
CA HIS A 228 0.86 24.11 -13.92
C HIS A 228 1.22 22.69 -14.38
N PHE A 229 1.18 21.73 -13.43
CA PHE A 229 1.40 20.33 -13.73
C PHE A 229 0.10 19.67 -14.24
N GLY A 230 -0.07 19.67 -15.55
CA GLY A 230 -1.29 19.16 -16.19
C GLY A 230 -2.46 20.15 -16.16
N ASP A 231 -3.66 19.65 -16.42
CA ASP A 231 -4.90 20.42 -16.44
C ASP A 231 -5.69 20.29 -15.11
N ASN A 232 -6.89 20.88 -15.06
CA ASN A 232 -7.74 20.82 -13.86
C ASN A 232 -8.20 19.39 -13.53
N SER A 233 -8.27 18.48 -14.51
CA SER A 233 -8.59 17.09 -14.30
C SER A 233 -7.44 16.38 -13.57
N ASN A 234 -6.18 16.67 -13.95
CA ASN A 234 -5.01 16.16 -13.25
C ASN A 234 -4.92 16.67 -11.81
N VAL A 235 -5.28 17.96 -11.58
CA VAL A 235 -5.35 18.54 -10.23
C VAL A 235 -6.37 17.79 -9.37
N ALA A 236 -7.58 17.56 -9.87
CA ALA A 236 -8.59 16.80 -9.14
C ALA A 236 -8.17 15.35 -8.91
N ALA A 237 -7.64 14.70 -9.94
CA ALA A 237 -7.21 13.29 -9.87
C ALA A 237 -6.07 13.08 -8.86
N VAL A 238 -5.07 13.97 -8.79
CA VAL A 238 -3.96 13.86 -7.84
C VAL A 238 -4.41 14.06 -6.38
N MET A 239 -5.48 14.83 -6.16
CA MET A 239 -6.08 14.98 -4.82
C MET A 239 -6.82 13.73 -4.37
N MET A 240 -7.51 13.06 -5.30
CA MET A 240 -8.29 11.87 -4.99
C MET A 240 -7.43 10.61 -4.86
N GLU A 241 -6.53 10.37 -5.83
CA GLU A 241 -5.64 9.22 -5.87
C GLU A 241 -4.34 9.57 -6.62
N PRO A 242 -3.27 9.94 -5.88
CA PRO A 242 -2.01 10.40 -6.47
C PRO A 242 -1.38 9.42 -7.46
N LEU A 243 -1.56 8.11 -7.26
CA LEU A 243 -0.99 7.08 -8.14
C LEU A 243 -1.47 7.21 -9.58
N THR A 244 -2.68 7.73 -9.81
CA THR A 244 -3.20 7.99 -11.16
C THR A 244 -2.38 9.03 -11.93
N GLN A 245 -1.63 9.87 -11.20
CA GLN A 245 -0.79 10.93 -11.76
C GLN A 245 0.71 10.64 -11.64
N ALA A 246 1.09 9.38 -11.43
CA ALA A 246 2.48 8.96 -11.25
C ALA A 246 3.40 9.41 -12.41
N HIS A 247 2.89 9.48 -13.64
CA HIS A 247 3.61 9.92 -14.82
C HIS A 247 4.01 11.42 -14.79
N ILE A 248 3.25 12.26 -14.07
CA ILE A 248 3.59 13.68 -13.83
C ILE A 248 4.49 13.80 -12.61
N ILE A 249 4.14 13.11 -11.54
CA ILE A 249 4.86 13.15 -10.26
C ILE A 249 6.33 12.75 -10.44
N THR A 250 6.59 11.68 -11.17
CA THR A 250 7.95 11.17 -11.42
C THR A 250 8.82 12.11 -12.25
N LYS A 251 8.22 13.05 -13.00
CA LYS A 251 8.96 14.09 -13.72
C LYS A 251 9.35 15.27 -12.83
N HIS A 252 8.63 15.50 -11.73
CA HIS A 252 8.80 16.64 -10.83
C HIS A 252 8.88 16.21 -9.36
N PRO A 253 9.77 15.27 -9.00
CA PRO A 253 9.74 14.63 -7.67
C PRO A 253 10.08 15.60 -6.54
N ILE A 254 11.06 16.48 -6.71
CA ILE A 254 11.55 17.35 -5.63
C ILE A 254 10.45 18.27 -5.09
N PRO A 255 9.83 19.15 -5.89
CA PRO A 255 8.79 20.05 -5.37
C PRO A 255 7.60 19.28 -4.80
N ILE A 256 7.22 18.17 -5.42
CA ILE A 256 6.06 17.38 -4.98
C ILE A 256 6.35 16.67 -3.66
N TYR A 257 7.48 15.97 -3.52
CA TYR A 257 7.79 15.22 -2.30
C TYR A 257 8.11 16.13 -1.12
N CYS A 258 8.86 17.23 -1.33
CA CYS A 258 9.12 18.18 -0.25
C CYS A 258 7.82 18.80 0.31
N SER A 259 6.93 19.24 -0.56
CA SER A 259 5.65 19.82 -0.14
C SER A 259 4.77 18.79 0.56
N ASN A 260 4.73 17.57 0.04
CA ASN A 260 3.97 16.48 0.66
C ASN A 260 4.51 16.07 2.03
N PHE A 261 5.84 16.13 2.23
CA PHE A 261 6.42 15.90 3.54
C PHE A 261 5.88 16.91 4.56
N PHE A 262 5.87 18.19 4.25
CA PHE A 262 5.37 19.21 5.16
C PHE A 262 3.84 19.15 5.29
N GLY A 263 3.09 19.05 4.18
CA GLY A 263 1.63 18.96 4.22
C GLY A 263 1.13 17.74 4.99
N GLY A 264 1.70 16.57 4.73
CA GLY A 264 1.40 15.35 5.48
C GLY A 264 1.88 15.41 6.92
N GLY A 265 3.06 16.01 7.17
CA GLY A 265 3.60 16.19 8.51
C GLY A 265 2.70 17.07 9.38
N PHE A 266 2.25 18.21 8.90
CA PHE A 266 1.33 19.08 9.65
C PHE A 266 -0.02 18.40 9.92
N SER A 267 -0.59 17.72 8.94
CA SER A 267 -1.82 16.94 9.14
C SER A 267 -1.61 15.79 10.12
N GLY A 268 -0.44 15.13 10.07
CA GLY A 268 -0.06 14.09 11.02
C GLY A 268 0.12 14.62 12.44
N VAL A 269 0.66 15.83 12.62
CA VAL A 269 0.72 16.51 13.93
C VAL A 269 -0.68 16.78 14.47
N ALA A 270 -1.61 17.26 13.63
CA ALA A 270 -3.00 17.49 14.04
C ALA A 270 -3.67 16.16 14.47
N ALA A 271 -3.47 15.08 13.72
CA ALA A 271 -3.97 13.76 14.08
C ALA A 271 -3.38 13.26 15.40
N ALA A 272 -2.08 13.45 15.62
CA ALA A 272 -1.39 13.05 16.84
C ALA A 272 -1.87 13.86 18.06
N PHE A 273 -2.00 15.18 17.88
CA PHE A 273 -2.48 16.08 18.94
C PHE A 273 -3.90 15.75 19.38
N LEU A 274 -4.77 15.47 18.41
CA LEU A 274 -6.15 15.04 18.68
C LEU A 274 -6.26 13.57 19.06
N GLY A 275 -5.19 12.78 19.02
CA GLY A 275 -5.20 11.35 19.34
C GLY A 275 -6.14 10.57 18.44
N ILE A 276 -6.11 10.81 17.13
CA ILE A 276 -6.92 10.08 16.16
C ILE A 276 -6.36 8.66 16.00
N ILE A 277 -7.17 7.65 16.27
CA ILE A 277 -6.83 6.26 16.08
C ILE A 277 -7.48 5.70 14.80
N ASN A 278 -6.84 4.71 14.20
CA ASN A 278 -7.38 3.98 13.07
C ASN A 278 -6.91 2.52 13.14
N ASN A 279 -7.84 1.59 13.24
CA ASN A 279 -7.54 0.15 13.33
C ASN A 279 -7.75 -0.58 11.99
N ALA A 280 -7.77 0.18 10.90
CA ALA A 280 -7.88 -0.32 9.53
C ALA A 280 -6.53 -0.19 8.80
N PRO A 281 -5.63 -1.19 8.88
CA PRO A 281 -4.38 -1.18 8.12
C PRO A 281 -4.66 -1.02 6.62
N GLY A 282 -3.77 -0.33 5.90
CA GLY A 282 -3.94 -0.15 4.45
C GLY A 282 -4.87 0.99 4.04
N THR A 283 -5.34 1.83 4.96
CA THR A 283 -6.21 2.98 4.64
C THR A 283 -5.44 4.31 4.49
N ALA A 284 -4.11 4.26 4.35
CA ALA A 284 -3.27 5.43 4.11
C ALA A 284 -3.33 5.90 2.64
N SER A 285 -4.46 6.45 2.23
CA SER A 285 -4.73 7.05 0.92
C SER A 285 -5.77 8.18 1.12
N PRO A 286 -5.90 9.15 0.21
CA PRO A 286 -6.76 10.31 0.46
C PRO A 286 -8.21 9.97 0.82
N ILE A 287 -8.91 9.17 0.04
CA ILE A 287 -10.32 8.83 0.29
C ILE A 287 -10.48 7.90 1.50
N PRO A 288 -9.78 6.76 1.61
CA PRO A 288 -9.83 5.94 2.82
C PRO A 288 -9.36 6.69 4.07
N GLY A 289 -8.34 7.54 3.94
CA GLY A 289 -7.81 8.34 5.05
C GLY A 289 -8.79 9.38 5.58
N LEU A 290 -9.66 9.91 4.71
CA LEU A 290 -10.78 10.76 5.10
C LEU A 290 -11.83 9.97 5.91
N LEU A 291 -12.19 8.79 5.45
CA LEU A 291 -13.42 8.10 5.88
C LEU A 291 -13.18 7.08 7.01
N ALA A 292 -12.10 6.29 6.94
CA ALA A 292 -11.86 5.20 7.88
C ALA A 292 -11.74 5.67 9.35
N PRO A 293 -11.13 6.83 9.69
CA PRO A 293 -11.07 7.28 11.08
C PRO A 293 -12.43 7.50 11.76
N PHE A 294 -13.51 7.75 11.01
CA PHE A 294 -14.85 7.90 11.57
C PHE A 294 -15.39 6.61 12.21
N ALA A 295 -14.92 5.45 11.77
CA ALA A 295 -15.30 4.17 12.38
C ALA A 295 -14.70 3.97 13.80
N PHE A 296 -13.65 4.73 14.16
CA PHE A 296 -12.89 4.49 15.39
C PHE A 296 -12.84 5.69 16.35
N ASN A 297 -13.38 6.84 15.94
CA ASN A 297 -13.32 8.07 16.73
C ASN A 297 -14.65 8.81 16.69
N PRO A 298 -14.95 9.68 17.71
CA PRO A 298 -16.10 10.57 17.65
C PRO A 298 -16.02 11.46 16.39
N PRO A 299 -17.15 11.64 15.64
CA PRO A 299 -17.13 12.38 14.36
C PRO A 299 -16.57 13.81 14.47
N LEU A 300 -16.92 14.53 15.54
CA LEU A 300 -16.40 15.90 15.75
C LEU A 300 -14.88 15.93 15.86
N LYS A 301 -14.30 14.93 16.54
CA LYS A 301 -12.85 14.81 16.71
C LYS A 301 -12.13 14.59 15.38
N VAL A 302 -12.72 13.75 14.50
CA VAL A 302 -12.19 13.52 13.16
C VAL A 302 -12.29 14.78 12.32
N LEU A 303 -13.45 15.45 12.31
CA LEU A 303 -13.64 16.72 11.58
C LEU A 303 -12.66 17.81 12.00
N MET A 304 -12.23 17.83 13.26
CA MET A 304 -11.22 18.79 13.73
C MET A 304 -9.80 18.42 13.27
N ALA A 305 -9.54 17.16 12.92
CA ALA A 305 -8.24 16.69 12.45
C ALA A 305 -8.09 16.82 10.93
N LEU A 306 -9.19 16.86 10.19
CA LEU A 306 -9.24 17.00 8.76
C LEU A 306 -9.06 18.45 8.30
#